data_e8f566845a09cbc418ebe63c15dd291c
#
_entry.id   e8f566845a09cbc418ebe63c15dd291c
#
_cell.length_a   1.000
_cell.length_b   1.000
_cell.length_c   1.000
_cell.angle_alpha   90.00
_cell.angle_beta   90.00
_cell.angle_gamma   90.00
#
_symmetry.space_group_name_H-M   'P 1'
#
loop_
_entity.id
_entity.type
_entity.pdbx_description
1 polymer ?
#
loop_
_entity_poly.entity_id
_entity_poly.type
_entity_poly.pdbx_seq_one_letter_code
_entity_poly.pdbx_strand_id
1 'polypeptide(L)'
;MRLGTANTYDTTLNNLMKRQVELSSQQEKLSSGKKINRASDDPTGAAQAERSLTRNTRIETEERALVLQRNAITLAESTLGDTTALMQSLRELVVKANNGAMNSANRVSLAEEMRSLRDQLFASANR
;
A
#
# COMPACT_ATOMS: atom_id res chain seq x y z
N MET A 1 66.90 34.24 -0.45
CA MET A 1 65.55 34.58 -0.97
C MET A 1 64.92 33.59 -1.99
N ARG A 2 65.66 32.58 -2.51
CA ARG A 2 65.06 31.61 -3.49
C ARG A 2 64.16 30.56 -2.88
N LEU A 3 64.31 30.17 -1.61
CA LEU A 3 63.47 29.18 -0.95
C LEU A 3 62.03 29.65 -0.68
N GLY A 4 61.78 30.93 -0.47
CA GLY A 4 60.47 31.50 -0.26
C GLY A 4 59.57 31.46 -1.51
N THR A 5 60.14 31.65 -2.69
CA THR A 5 59.37 31.69 -3.95
C THR A 5 58.95 30.28 -4.38
N ALA A 6 59.76 29.24 -4.19
CA ALA A 6 59.42 27.86 -4.48
C ALA A 6 58.28 27.38 -3.58
N ASN A 7 58.37 27.66 -2.28
CA ASN A 7 57.32 27.31 -1.29
C ASN A 7 56.00 28.03 -1.58
N THR A 8 56.04 29.29 -2.00
CA THR A 8 54.83 30.05 -2.41
C THR A 8 54.19 29.44 -3.66
N TYR A 9 55.02 29.03 -4.63
CA TYR A 9 54.53 28.39 -5.85
C TYR A 9 53.86 27.05 -5.57
N ASP A 10 54.51 26.18 -4.77
CA ASP A 10 53.94 24.88 -4.38
C ASP A 10 52.66 25.03 -3.58
N THR A 11 52.60 26.01 -2.67
CA THR A 11 51.38 26.31 -1.90
C THR A 11 50.23 26.76 -2.83
N THR A 12 50.54 27.61 -3.82
CA THR A 12 49.55 28.08 -4.78
C THR A 12 49.07 26.96 -5.67
N LEU A 13 49.94 26.07 -6.13
CA LEU A 13 49.62 24.92 -6.93
C LEU A 13 48.69 23.94 -6.16
N ASN A 14 49.03 23.65 -4.93
CA ASN A 14 48.22 22.81 -4.04
C ASN A 14 46.82 23.42 -3.78
N ASN A 15 46.72 24.72 -3.62
CA ASN A 15 45.46 25.42 -3.46
C ASN A 15 44.61 25.36 -4.74
N LEU A 16 45.22 25.50 -5.93
CA LEU A 16 44.53 25.35 -7.21
C LEU A 16 44.00 23.93 -7.41
N MET A 17 44.83 22.91 -7.11
CA MET A 17 44.40 21.53 -7.18
C MET A 17 43.21 21.23 -6.25
N LYS A 18 43.25 21.72 -5.01
CA LYS A 18 42.13 21.58 -4.06
C LYS A 18 40.84 22.23 -4.61
N ARG A 19 40.92 23.43 -5.13
CA ARG A 19 39.77 24.14 -5.70
C ARG A 19 39.21 23.43 -6.93
N GLN A 20 40.06 22.82 -7.76
CA GLN A 20 39.63 22.05 -8.90
C GLN A 20 38.88 20.78 -8.51
N VAL A 21 39.34 20.08 -7.45
CA VAL A 21 38.63 18.92 -6.89
C VAL A 21 37.27 19.35 -6.29
N GLU A 22 37.24 20.46 -5.55
CA GLU A 22 35.99 20.99 -5.01
C GLU A 22 35.00 21.36 -6.10
N LEU A 23 35.46 22.03 -7.17
CA LEU A 23 34.62 22.40 -8.31
C LEU A 23 34.05 21.17 -9.00
N SER A 24 34.88 20.15 -9.25
CA SER A 24 34.45 18.89 -9.83
C SER A 24 33.39 18.19 -8.97
N SER A 25 33.57 18.16 -7.66
CA SER A 25 32.61 17.62 -6.70
C SER A 25 31.26 18.38 -6.75
N GLN A 26 31.30 19.71 -6.82
CA GLN A 26 30.10 20.51 -6.92
C GLN A 26 29.36 20.31 -8.25
N GLN A 27 30.11 20.18 -9.38
CA GLN A 27 29.53 19.87 -10.69
C GLN A 27 28.85 18.50 -10.67
N GLU A 28 29.46 17.49 -10.04
CA GLU A 28 28.88 16.15 -9.87
C GLU A 28 27.57 16.21 -9.05
N LYS A 29 27.54 16.98 -7.94
CA LYS A 29 26.33 17.18 -7.14
C LYS A 29 25.23 17.91 -7.91
N LEU A 30 25.58 18.90 -8.71
CA LEU A 30 24.64 19.64 -9.55
C LEU A 30 24.07 18.77 -10.65
N SER A 31 24.91 17.98 -11.32
CA SER A 31 24.51 17.06 -12.39
C SER A 31 23.62 15.93 -11.89
N SER A 32 23.93 15.37 -10.71
CA SER A 32 23.14 14.29 -10.10
C SER A 32 21.85 14.77 -9.41
N GLY A 33 21.75 16.07 -9.09
CA GLY A 33 20.68 16.64 -8.28
C GLY A 33 20.68 16.15 -6.81
N LYS A 34 21.73 15.43 -6.39
CA LYS A 34 21.87 14.87 -5.05
C LYS A 34 22.90 15.64 -4.25
N LYS A 35 22.56 15.97 -3.01
CA LYS A 35 23.50 16.60 -2.07
C LYS A 35 24.62 15.65 -1.65
N ILE A 36 24.32 14.36 -1.55
CA ILE A 36 25.24 13.30 -1.14
C ILE A 36 25.31 12.28 -2.27
N ASN A 37 26.45 12.21 -2.96
CA ASN A 37 26.68 11.23 -4.02
C ASN A 37 27.43 10.00 -3.52
N ARG A 38 28.28 10.17 -2.55
CA ARG A 38 29.11 9.11 -1.95
C ARG A 38 28.94 9.10 -0.44
N ALA A 39 28.84 7.91 0.14
CA ALA A 39 28.78 7.75 1.60
C ALA A 39 30.00 8.33 2.33
N SER A 40 31.15 8.51 1.60
CA SER A 40 32.36 9.15 2.12
C SER A 40 32.22 10.66 2.32
N ASP A 41 31.30 11.33 1.58
CA ASP A 41 31.16 12.79 1.63
C ASP A 41 30.43 13.24 2.91
N ASP A 42 29.43 12.46 3.33
CA ASP A 42 28.69 12.65 4.58
C ASP A 42 28.12 11.31 5.04
N PRO A 43 28.87 10.55 5.87
CA PRO A 43 28.44 9.25 6.35
C PRO A 43 27.18 9.29 7.21
N THR A 44 26.98 10.38 7.95
CA THR A 44 25.79 10.58 8.80
C THR A 44 24.54 10.85 7.95
N GLY A 45 24.66 11.73 6.97
CA GLY A 45 23.59 12.04 6.03
C GLY A 45 23.25 10.86 5.13
N ALA A 46 24.25 10.11 4.67
CA ALA A 46 24.03 8.89 3.89
C ALA A 46 23.27 7.82 4.69
N ALA A 47 23.67 7.57 5.95
CA ALA A 47 22.96 6.65 6.83
C ALA A 47 21.50 7.08 7.10
N GLN A 48 21.26 8.39 7.24
CA GLN A 48 19.92 8.92 7.46
C GLN A 48 19.06 8.82 6.20
N ALA A 49 19.61 9.05 5.02
CA ALA A 49 18.94 8.87 3.73
C ALA A 49 18.54 7.41 3.54
N GLU A 50 19.44 6.46 3.82
CA GLU A 50 19.19 5.01 3.72
C GLU A 50 18.06 4.56 4.66
N ARG A 51 18.07 5.04 5.91
CA ARG A 51 16.99 4.78 6.87
C ARG A 51 15.64 5.32 6.37
N SER A 52 15.66 6.50 5.73
CA SER A 52 14.43 7.11 5.18
C SER A 52 13.92 6.32 3.99
N LEU A 53 14.79 5.87 3.09
CA LEU A 53 14.43 4.99 1.96
C LEU A 53 13.84 3.66 2.44
N THR A 54 14.50 3.03 3.41
CA THR A 54 14.00 1.78 4.02
C THR A 54 12.62 1.98 4.65
N ARG A 55 12.41 3.11 5.34
CA ARG A 55 11.10 3.45 5.91
C ARG A 55 10.04 3.65 4.83
N ASN A 56 10.36 4.34 3.74
CA ASN A 56 9.43 4.53 2.61
C ASN A 56 9.04 3.20 1.97
N THR A 57 10.01 2.32 1.70
CA THR A 57 9.74 0.99 1.15
C THR A 57 8.84 0.16 2.07
N ARG A 58 9.05 0.28 3.39
CA ARG A 58 8.18 -0.37 4.37
C ARG A 58 6.76 0.18 4.34
N ILE A 59 6.60 1.50 4.32
CA ILE A 59 5.29 2.17 4.23
C ILE A 59 4.56 1.73 2.96
N GLU A 60 5.22 1.72 1.81
CA GLU A 60 4.63 1.23 0.55
C GLU A 60 4.16 -0.23 0.63
N THR A 61 4.88 -1.07 1.36
CA THR A 61 4.49 -2.47 1.58
C THR A 61 3.28 -2.57 2.49
N GLU A 62 3.25 -1.79 3.57
CA GLU A 62 2.13 -1.70 4.51
C GLU A 62 0.87 -1.14 3.81
N GLU A 63 1.00 -0.12 2.95
CA GLU A 63 -0.11 0.41 2.15
C GLU A 63 -0.72 -0.64 1.21
N ARG A 64 0.12 -1.42 0.52
CA ARG A 64 -0.38 -2.53 -0.32
C ARG A 64 -1.12 -3.59 0.51
N ALA A 65 -0.60 -3.93 1.67
CA ALA A 65 -1.26 -4.86 2.59
C ALA A 65 -2.62 -4.32 3.07
N LEU A 66 -2.69 -3.03 3.40
CA LEU A 66 -3.94 -2.36 3.77
C LEU A 66 -4.99 -2.38 2.64
N VAL A 67 -4.57 -2.16 1.39
CA VAL A 67 -5.48 -2.25 0.23
C VAL A 67 -6.06 -3.65 0.09
N LEU A 68 -5.23 -4.69 0.23
CA LEU A 68 -5.71 -6.08 0.20
C LEU A 68 -6.69 -6.39 1.33
N GLN A 69 -6.40 -5.94 2.55
CA GLN A 69 -7.30 -6.11 3.70
C GLN A 69 -8.62 -5.36 3.51
N ARG A 70 -8.59 -4.13 3.00
CA ARG A 70 -9.81 -3.37 2.69
C ARG A 70 -10.68 -4.09 1.67
N ASN A 71 -10.08 -4.63 0.61
CA ASN A 71 -10.81 -5.40 -0.40
C ASN A 71 -11.46 -6.65 0.21
N ALA A 72 -10.75 -7.37 1.08
CA ALA A 72 -11.28 -8.53 1.77
C ALA A 72 -12.46 -8.15 2.71
N ILE A 73 -12.34 -7.05 3.44
CA ILE A 73 -13.42 -6.55 4.31
C ILE A 73 -14.63 -6.13 3.47
N THR A 74 -14.42 -5.40 2.37
CA THR A 74 -15.51 -4.97 1.48
C THR A 74 -16.25 -6.19 0.89
N LEU A 75 -15.53 -7.24 0.51
CA LEU A 75 -16.14 -8.48 0.05
C LEU A 75 -16.96 -9.15 1.15
N ALA A 76 -16.41 -9.22 2.37
CA ALA A 76 -17.11 -9.78 3.53
C ALA A 76 -18.38 -8.96 3.87
N GLU A 77 -18.31 -7.63 3.86
CA GLU A 77 -19.47 -6.76 4.08
C GLU A 77 -20.55 -6.96 3.02
N SER A 78 -20.17 -7.07 1.74
CA SER A 78 -21.12 -7.36 0.66
C SER A 78 -21.78 -8.71 0.86
N THR A 79 -21.01 -9.75 1.19
CA THR A 79 -21.55 -11.10 1.42
C THR A 79 -22.49 -11.15 2.62
N LEU A 80 -22.16 -10.44 3.70
CA LEU A 80 -23.03 -10.33 4.87
C LEU A 80 -24.31 -9.54 4.55
N GLY A 81 -24.22 -8.50 3.74
CA GLY A 81 -25.38 -7.75 3.26
C GLY A 81 -26.33 -8.63 2.46
N ASP A 82 -25.81 -9.36 1.48
CA ASP A 82 -26.58 -10.32 0.66
C ASP A 82 -27.22 -11.40 1.55
N THR A 83 -26.47 -11.96 2.48
CA THR A 83 -26.96 -12.96 3.43
C THR A 83 -28.10 -12.42 4.29
N THR A 84 -27.98 -11.19 4.76
CA THR A 84 -29.02 -10.51 5.56
C THR A 84 -30.28 -10.32 4.73
N ALA A 85 -30.18 -9.89 3.47
CA ALA A 85 -31.31 -9.74 2.56
C ALA A 85 -32.01 -11.08 2.28
N LEU A 86 -31.24 -12.15 2.06
CA LEU A 86 -31.79 -13.52 1.88
C LEU A 86 -32.52 -13.99 3.13
N MET A 87 -32.01 -13.74 4.33
CA MET A 87 -32.65 -14.09 5.59
C MET A 87 -33.94 -13.30 5.82
N GLN A 88 -33.99 -12.04 5.43
CA GLN A 88 -35.21 -11.22 5.48
C GLN A 88 -36.29 -11.79 4.55
N SER A 89 -35.90 -12.12 3.31
CA SER A 89 -36.80 -12.76 2.34
C SER A 89 -37.32 -14.09 2.85
N LEU A 90 -36.47 -14.93 3.43
CA LEU A 90 -36.87 -16.19 4.04
C LEU A 90 -37.89 -15.97 5.18
N ARG A 91 -37.65 -14.98 6.04
CA ARG A 91 -38.57 -14.62 7.13
C ARG A 91 -39.94 -14.20 6.58
N GLU A 92 -39.97 -13.40 5.52
CA GLU A 92 -41.22 -12.99 4.87
C GLU A 92 -42.00 -14.20 4.31
N LEU A 93 -41.31 -15.14 3.67
CA LEU A 93 -41.94 -16.36 3.16
C LEU A 93 -42.50 -17.24 4.29
N VAL A 94 -41.78 -17.35 5.41
CA VAL A 94 -42.25 -18.08 6.60
C VAL A 94 -43.52 -17.42 7.16
N VAL A 95 -43.56 -16.09 7.24
CA VAL A 95 -44.76 -15.37 7.69
C VAL A 95 -45.92 -15.57 6.72
N LYS A 96 -45.67 -15.54 5.40
CA LYS A 96 -46.69 -15.84 4.38
C LYS A 96 -47.18 -17.29 4.50
N ALA A 97 -46.30 -18.26 4.70
CA ALA A 97 -46.66 -19.66 4.84
C ALA A 97 -47.53 -19.97 6.06
N ASN A 98 -47.41 -19.17 7.12
CA ASN A 98 -48.22 -19.31 8.34
C ASN A 98 -49.63 -18.75 8.20
N ASN A 99 -49.99 -18.19 7.04
CA ASN A 99 -51.31 -17.70 6.78
C ASN A 99 -52.27 -18.90 6.55
N GLY A 100 -53.27 -19.08 7.44
CA GLY A 100 -54.22 -20.19 7.39
C GLY A 100 -55.16 -20.20 6.18
N ALA A 101 -55.24 -19.10 5.41
CA ALA A 101 -56.06 -18.99 4.21
C ALA A 101 -55.39 -19.53 2.94
N MET A 102 -54.12 -20.03 3.02
CA MET A 102 -53.39 -20.53 1.86
C MET A 102 -53.83 -21.94 1.45
N ASN A 103 -54.02 -22.09 0.17
CA ASN A 103 -54.31 -23.37 -0.44
C ASN A 103 -53.02 -24.24 -0.60
N SER A 104 -53.18 -25.56 -0.76
CA SER A 104 -52.08 -26.51 -0.85
C SER A 104 -51.08 -26.21 -2.00
N ALA A 105 -51.56 -25.77 -3.16
CA ALA A 105 -50.74 -25.41 -4.29
C ALA A 105 -49.82 -24.20 -4.00
N ASN A 106 -50.37 -23.18 -3.34
CA ASN A 106 -49.59 -22.01 -2.95
C ASN A 106 -48.52 -22.34 -1.89
N ARG A 107 -48.78 -23.31 -1.00
CA ARG A 107 -47.76 -23.80 -0.02
C ARG A 107 -46.62 -24.55 -0.69
N VAL A 108 -46.89 -25.31 -1.75
CA VAL A 108 -45.86 -25.99 -2.55
C VAL A 108 -44.95 -24.98 -3.23
N SER A 109 -45.54 -23.95 -3.89
CA SER A 109 -44.75 -22.88 -4.52
C SER A 109 -43.86 -22.12 -3.52
N LEU A 110 -44.39 -21.82 -2.33
CA LEU A 110 -43.61 -21.19 -1.26
C LEU A 110 -42.48 -22.09 -0.77
N ALA A 111 -42.70 -23.40 -0.66
CA ALA A 111 -41.67 -24.34 -0.27
C ALA A 111 -40.53 -24.43 -1.31
N GLU A 112 -40.83 -24.33 -2.59
CA GLU A 112 -39.85 -24.28 -3.68
C GLU A 112 -39.03 -22.98 -3.63
N GLU A 113 -39.67 -21.85 -3.39
CA GLU A 113 -39.00 -20.55 -3.20
C GLU A 113 -38.07 -20.56 -1.97
N MET A 114 -38.49 -21.14 -0.84
CA MET A 114 -37.66 -21.32 0.34
C MET A 114 -36.45 -22.21 0.07
N ARG A 115 -36.59 -23.27 -0.73
CA ARG A 115 -35.48 -24.13 -1.15
C ARG A 115 -34.48 -23.35 -1.98
N SER A 116 -34.94 -22.56 -2.92
CA SER A 116 -34.08 -21.70 -3.73
C SER A 116 -33.28 -20.72 -2.88
N LEU A 117 -33.93 -20.05 -1.90
CA LEU A 117 -33.23 -19.13 -0.98
C LEU A 117 -32.22 -19.86 -0.10
N ARG A 118 -32.56 -21.06 0.38
CA ARG A 118 -31.62 -21.90 1.12
C ARG A 118 -30.37 -22.21 0.30
N ASP A 119 -30.53 -22.59 -0.95
CA ASP A 119 -29.42 -22.96 -1.84
C ASP A 119 -28.54 -21.72 -2.15
N GLN A 120 -29.14 -20.54 -2.27
CA GLN A 120 -28.41 -19.27 -2.38
C GLN A 120 -27.62 -18.95 -1.10
N LEU A 121 -28.19 -19.20 0.09
CA LEU A 121 -27.50 -19.05 1.37
C LEU A 121 -26.29 -19.98 1.48
N PHE A 122 -26.43 -21.25 1.08
CA PHE A 122 -25.29 -22.17 1.04
C PHE A 122 -24.21 -21.73 0.05
N ALA A 123 -24.59 -21.23 -1.12
CA ALA A 123 -23.65 -20.70 -2.09
C ALA A 123 -22.93 -19.44 -1.57
N SER A 124 -23.62 -18.58 -0.82
CA SER A 124 -23.02 -17.41 -0.19
C SER A 124 -22.05 -17.77 0.93
N ALA A 125 -22.36 -18.82 1.71
CA ALA A 125 -21.49 -19.28 2.81
C ALA A 125 -20.20 -19.97 2.33
N ASN A 126 -20.14 -20.41 1.08
CA ASN A 126 -19.00 -21.11 0.47
C ASN A 126 -18.15 -20.20 -0.45
N ARG A 127 -18.35 -18.89 -0.45
CA ARG A 127 -17.53 -17.91 -1.14
C ARG A 127 -16.36 -17.43 -0.29
#